data_72fc0ef1d7a61bcccc31479c3e4e1ad0
#
_entry.id   72fc0ef1d7a61bcccc31479c3e4e1ad0
#
_cell.length_a   1.000
_cell.length_b   1.000
_cell.length_c   1.000
_cell.angle_alpha   90.00
_cell.angle_beta   90.00
_cell.angle_gamma   90.00
#
_symmetry.space_group_name_H-M   'P 1'
#
loop_
_entity.id
_entity.type
_entity.pdbx_description
1 polymer ?
#
loop_
_entity_poly.entity_id
_entity_poly.type
_entity_poly.pdbx_seq_one_letter_code
_entity_poly.pdbx_strand_id
1 'polypeptide(L)'
;QEDLLKQNMMSSLLEKETLLREIHHRVKNNMQIIASLLRLTDFQSGNPEVHDVIRDCRNRIFSMASIHEKLYQTDDLAQVPLGSYIRDIGNRIILEFEMEDGQIHFRVDENQPVFVDISTGIPIGLMMNELITNSIKHAFPDTGNGTIQVQIGRDRDGQSGMIRYHDSGRGLPDGFDPDNQTTLGVELIRNLTTQIQGTVTFESGSGMTCTLTFPLKKTPDSHDTVIGEET
;
A
#
# COMPACT_ATOMS: atom_id res chain seq x y z
N GLN A 1 -33.97 29.56 -4.38
CA GLN A 1 -32.98 29.22 -5.41
C GLN A 1 -31.77 28.50 -4.78
N GLU A 2 -31.26 28.96 -3.64
CA GLU A 2 -30.10 28.42 -2.95
C GLU A 2 -30.37 26.99 -2.43
N ASP A 3 -31.54 26.72 -1.89
CA ASP A 3 -31.94 25.39 -1.40
C ASP A 3 -32.06 24.36 -2.53
N LEU A 4 -32.57 24.76 -3.68
CA LEU A 4 -32.66 23.89 -4.85
C LEU A 4 -31.28 23.56 -5.41
N LEU A 5 -30.35 24.52 -5.38
CA LEU A 5 -28.97 24.31 -5.80
C LEU A 5 -28.25 23.33 -4.85
N LYS A 6 -28.42 23.49 -3.53
CA LYS A 6 -27.90 22.58 -2.51
C LYS A 6 -28.45 21.16 -2.66
N GLN A 7 -29.77 21.03 -2.88
CA GLN A 7 -30.39 19.71 -3.11
C GLN A 7 -29.85 19.02 -4.37
N ASN A 8 -29.72 19.74 -5.48
CA ASN A 8 -29.16 19.19 -6.71
C ASN A 8 -27.69 18.80 -6.54
N MET A 9 -26.92 19.60 -5.82
CA MET A 9 -25.51 19.28 -5.55
C MET A 9 -25.37 18.04 -4.64
N MET A 10 -26.23 17.92 -3.63
CA MET A 10 -26.24 16.77 -2.72
C MET A 10 -26.67 15.48 -3.43
N SER A 11 -27.68 15.56 -4.31
CA SER A 11 -28.11 14.44 -5.15
C SER A 11 -26.99 14.00 -6.11
N SER A 12 -26.29 14.94 -6.74
CA SER A 12 -25.17 14.64 -7.64
C SER A 12 -23.97 14.02 -6.89
N LEU A 13 -23.70 14.42 -5.66
CA LEU A 13 -22.68 13.81 -4.82
C LEU A 13 -23.01 12.36 -4.47
N LEU A 14 -24.25 12.09 -4.02
CA LEU A 14 -24.73 10.74 -3.71
C LEU A 14 -24.68 9.81 -4.93
N GLU A 15 -25.05 10.32 -6.10
CA GLU A 15 -24.95 9.55 -7.34
C GLU A 15 -23.51 9.20 -7.69
N LYS A 16 -22.59 10.17 -7.58
CA LYS A 16 -21.15 9.93 -7.80
C LYS A 16 -20.58 8.92 -6.81
N GLU A 17 -20.93 9.02 -5.53
CA GLU A 17 -20.49 8.03 -4.52
C GLU A 17 -21.00 6.62 -4.84
N THR A 18 -22.25 6.51 -5.25
CA THR A 18 -22.86 5.23 -5.63
C THR A 18 -22.16 4.62 -6.84
N LEU A 19 -21.90 5.43 -7.87
CA LEU A 19 -21.16 4.99 -9.06
C LEU A 19 -19.72 4.58 -8.72
N LEU A 20 -19.05 5.31 -7.85
CA LEU A 20 -17.71 4.95 -7.40
C LEU A 20 -17.73 3.59 -6.68
N ARG A 21 -18.65 3.35 -5.75
CA ARG A 21 -18.80 2.05 -5.08
C ARG A 21 -19.04 0.92 -6.07
N GLU A 22 -19.89 1.11 -7.07
CA GLU A 22 -20.14 0.10 -8.10
C GLU A 22 -18.87 -0.20 -8.94
N ILE A 23 -18.12 0.84 -9.32
CA ILE A 23 -16.84 0.65 -10.02
C ILE A 23 -15.88 -0.18 -9.18
N HIS A 24 -15.81 0.08 -7.88
CA HIS A 24 -14.92 -0.63 -6.97
C HIS A 24 -15.32 -2.09 -6.77
N HIS A 25 -16.61 -2.38 -6.65
CA HIS A 25 -17.10 -3.75 -6.66
C HIS A 25 -16.75 -4.49 -7.96
N ARG A 26 -16.85 -3.81 -9.10
CA ARG A 26 -16.45 -4.38 -10.41
C ARG A 26 -14.95 -4.61 -10.50
N VAL A 27 -14.12 -3.69 -10.02
CA VAL A 27 -12.65 -3.88 -9.98
C VAL A 27 -12.29 -5.10 -9.15
N LYS A 28 -12.85 -5.26 -7.94
CA LYS A 28 -12.67 -6.45 -7.11
C LYS A 28 -13.07 -7.74 -7.83
N ASN A 29 -14.26 -7.74 -8.46
CA ASN A 29 -14.76 -8.91 -9.18
C ASN A 29 -13.84 -9.28 -10.37
N ASN A 30 -13.34 -8.28 -11.11
CA ASN A 30 -12.39 -8.49 -12.19
C ASN A 30 -11.06 -9.09 -11.69
N MET A 31 -10.55 -8.60 -10.56
CA MET A 31 -9.34 -9.16 -9.94
C MET A 31 -9.55 -10.63 -9.52
N GLN A 32 -10.73 -10.98 -8.97
CA GLN A 32 -11.06 -12.37 -8.63
C GLN A 32 -11.15 -13.28 -9.87
N ILE A 33 -11.67 -12.75 -10.99
CA ILE A 33 -11.72 -13.50 -12.25
C ILE A 33 -10.30 -13.76 -12.76
N ILE A 34 -9.42 -12.74 -12.77
CA ILE A 34 -8.03 -12.88 -13.20
C ILE A 34 -7.29 -13.90 -12.31
N ALA A 35 -7.45 -13.82 -10.99
CA ALA A 35 -6.87 -14.79 -10.04
C ALA A 35 -7.37 -16.22 -10.31
N SER A 36 -8.63 -16.39 -10.68
CA SER A 36 -9.21 -17.70 -11.03
C SER A 36 -8.67 -18.24 -12.35
N LEU A 37 -8.48 -17.38 -13.37
CA LEU A 37 -7.86 -17.76 -14.64
C LEU A 37 -6.40 -18.19 -14.43
N LEU A 38 -5.62 -17.45 -13.64
CA LEU A 38 -4.26 -17.83 -13.28
C LEU A 38 -4.21 -19.20 -12.60
N ARG A 39 -5.16 -19.51 -11.70
CA ARG A 39 -5.26 -20.82 -11.06
C ARG A 39 -5.52 -21.95 -12.06
N LEU A 40 -6.33 -21.71 -13.07
CA LEU A 40 -6.59 -22.69 -14.12
C LEU A 40 -5.34 -22.93 -14.98
N THR A 41 -4.62 -21.87 -15.33
CA THR A 41 -3.35 -21.96 -16.08
C THR A 41 -2.29 -22.73 -15.29
N ASP A 42 -2.22 -22.47 -13.97
CA ASP A 42 -1.35 -23.15 -13.04
C ASP A 42 -1.57 -24.67 -13.04
N PHE A 43 -2.82 -25.10 -12.94
CA PHE A 43 -3.21 -26.50 -12.97
C PHE A 43 -2.83 -27.22 -14.29
N GLN A 44 -2.77 -26.48 -15.40
CA GLN A 44 -2.47 -27.02 -16.72
C GLN A 44 -0.98 -27.06 -17.05
N SER A 45 -0.14 -26.23 -16.41
CA SER A 45 1.25 -26.05 -16.84
C SER A 45 2.18 -27.23 -16.49
N GLY A 46 1.94 -27.94 -15.40
CA GLY A 46 2.75 -29.06 -14.94
C GLY A 46 4.23 -28.73 -14.65
N ASN A 47 4.65 -27.47 -14.79
CA ASN A 47 6.02 -27.00 -14.58
C ASN A 47 6.14 -26.30 -13.22
N PRO A 48 6.99 -26.81 -12.28
CA PRO A 48 7.15 -26.22 -10.95
C PRO A 48 7.58 -24.74 -10.95
N GLU A 49 8.44 -24.32 -11.87
CA GLU A 49 8.88 -22.92 -11.96
C GLU A 49 7.73 -21.98 -12.35
N VAL A 50 6.86 -22.43 -13.26
CA VAL A 50 5.66 -21.69 -13.67
C VAL A 50 4.66 -21.62 -12.52
N HIS A 51 4.57 -22.65 -11.71
CA HIS A 51 3.73 -22.75 -10.51
C HIS A 51 4.05 -21.62 -9.52
N ASP A 52 5.33 -21.44 -9.21
CA ASP A 52 5.76 -20.40 -8.26
C ASP A 52 5.47 -18.99 -8.78
N VAL A 53 5.74 -18.73 -10.05
CA VAL A 53 5.44 -17.43 -10.69
C VAL A 53 3.95 -17.12 -10.67
N ILE A 54 3.11 -18.10 -11.05
CA ILE A 54 1.66 -17.92 -11.07
C ILE A 54 1.10 -17.71 -9.65
N ARG A 55 1.60 -18.46 -8.68
CA ARG A 55 1.22 -18.31 -7.27
C ARG A 55 1.53 -16.90 -6.77
N ASP A 56 2.70 -16.37 -7.07
CA ASP A 56 3.11 -15.01 -6.70
C ASP A 56 2.24 -13.95 -7.38
N CYS A 57 1.97 -14.07 -8.67
CA CYS A 57 1.06 -13.19 -9.39
C CYS A 57 -0.35 -13.20 -8.76
N ARG A 58 -0.86 -14.37 -8.44
CA ARG A 58 -2.18 -14.52 -7.81
C ARG A 58 -2.24 -13.86 -6.44
N ASN A 59 -1.22 -14.09 -5.60
CA ASN A 59 -1.15 -13.47 -4.27
C ASN A 59 -1.12 -11.94 -4.36
N ARG A 60 -0.41 -11.37 -5.33
CA ARG A 60 -0.41 -9.93 -5.61
C ARG A 60 -1.80 -9.42 -6.00
N ILE A 61 -2.51 -10.12 -6.87
CA ILE A 61 -3.87 -9.76 -7.29
C ILE A 61 -4.84 -9.80 -6.11
N PHE A 62 -4.76 -10.82 -5.24
CA PHE A 62 -5.58 -10.89 -4.04
C PHE A 62 -5.27 -9.75 -3.06
N SER A 63 -4.00 -9.41 -2.89
CA SER A 63 -3.59 -8.27 -2.06
C SER A 63 -4.13 -6.95 -2.62
N MET A 64 -4.05 -6.75 -3.94
CA MET A 64 -4.65 -5.58 -4.61
C MET A 64 -6.15 -5.49 -4.37
N ALA A 65 -6.87 -6.59 -4.55
CA ALA A 65 -8.33 -6.64 -4.33
C ALA A 65 -8.70 -6.29 -2.89
N SER A 66 -7.96 -6.82 -1.93
CA SER A 66 -8.18 -6.59 -0.50
C SER A 66 -7.84 -5.16 -0.07
N ILE A 67 -6.76 -4.59 -0.59
CA ILE A 67 -6.36 -3.20 -0.36
C ILE A 67 -7.43 -2.26 -0.90
N HIS A 68 -7.87 -2.52 -2.13
CA HIS A 68 -8.91 -1.76 -2.79
C HIS A 68 -10.25 -1.81 -2.01
N GLU A 69 -10.65 -3.00 -1.53
CA GLU A 69 -11.87 -3.16 -0.75
C GLU A 69 -11.84 -2.36 0.56
N LYS A 70 -10.74 -2.42 1.32
CA LYS A 70 -10.61 -1.70 2.59
C LYS A 70 -10.70 -0.19 2.44
N LEU A 71 -10.06 0.35 1.41
CA LEU A 71 -10.03 1.80 1.19
C LEU A 71 -11.40 2.39 0.85
N TYR A 72 -12.30 1.57 0.29
CA TYR A 72 -13.64 2.01 -0.08
C TYR A 72 -14.75 1.60 0.89
N GLN A 73 -14.42 0.87 1.96
CA GLN A 73 -15.35 0.57 3.07
C GLN A 73 -15.36 1.65 4.16
N THR A 74 -14.40 2.56 4.17
CA THR A 74 -14.39 3.70 5.09
C THR A 74 -15.38 4.76 4.59
N ASP A 75 -16.28 5.20 5.46
CA ASP A 75 -17.31 6.20 5.15
C ASP A 75 -16.73 7.57 4.75
N ASP A 76 -15.46 7.83 5.06
CA ASP A 76 -14.73 9.02 4.64
C ASP A 76 -13.80 8.66 3.46
N LEU A 77 -14.38 8.68 2.25
CA LEU A 77 -13.68 8.39 0.99
C LEU A 77 -12.54 9.37 0.66
N ALA A 78 -12.35 10.41 1.47
CA ALA A 78 -11.44 11.50 1.14
C ALA A 78 -10.00 11.26 1.62
N GLN A 79 -9.78 10.58 2.76
CA GLN A 79 -8.46 10.48 3.38
C GLN A 79 -8.20 9.14 4.06
N VAL A 80 -7.07 8.51 3.72
CA VAL A 80 -6.60 7.25 4.28
C VAL A 80 -5.58 7.53 5.38
N PRO A 81 -5.83 7.12 6.64
CA PRO A 81 -4.85 7.23 7.73
C PRO A 81 -3.76 6.18 7.51
N LEU A 82 -2.57 6.62 7.08
CA LEU A 82 -1.53 5.77 6.54
C LEU A 82 -0.98 4.76 7.56
N GLY A 83 -0.81 5.17 8.82
CA GLY A 83 -0.28 4.31 9.87
C GLY A 83 -1.16 3.11 10.20
N SER A 84 -2.47 3.32 10.38
CA SER A 84 -3.42 2.22 10.62
C SER A 84 -3.56 1.33 9.39
N TYR A 85 -3.59 1.92 8.21
CA TYR A 85 -3.70 1.21 6.95
C TYR A 85 -2.53 0.25 6.71
N ILE A 86 -1.28 0.72 6.87
CA ILE A 86 -0.08 -0.11 6.72
C ILE A 86 -0.02 -1.19 7.80
N ARG A 87 -0.42 -0.87 9.03
CA ARG A 87 -0.47 -1.85 10.14
C ARG A 87 -1.43 -3.00 9.82
N ASP A 88 -2.58 -2.69 9.27
CA ASP A 88 -3.57 -3.70 8.90
C ASP A 88 -3.10 -4.59 7.75
N ILE A 89 -2.44 -4.02 6.74
CA ILE A 89 -1.83 -4.78 5.64
C ILE A 89 -0.78 -5.73 6.17
N GLY A 90 0.17 -5.23 6.98
CA GLY A 90 1.29 -6.02 7.48
C GLY A 90 0.84 -7.16 8.39
N ASN A 91 -0.07 -6.88 9.33
CA ASN A 91 -0.59 -7.92 10.22
C ASN A 91 -1.29 -9.04 9.45
N ARG A 92 -2.05 -8.71 8.40
CA ARG A 92 -2.73 -9.71 7.58
C ARG A 92 -1.73 -10.56 6.80
N ILE A 93 -0.73 -9.94 6.16
CA ILE A 93 0.27 -10.68 5.40
C ILE A 93 1.00 -11.66 6.31
N ILE A 94 1.43 -11.23 7.49
CA ILE A 94 2.14 -12.09 8.44
C ILE A 94 1.28 -13.27 8.89
N LEU A 95 -0.01 -13.05 9.16
CA LEU A 95 -0.96 -14.12 9.49
C LEU A 95 -1.16 -15.12 8.35
N GLU A 96 -1.13 -14.68 7.09
CA GLU A 96 -1.28 -15.56 5.92
C GLU A 96 -0.06 -16.48 5.70
N PHE A 97 1.12 -16.07 6.19
CA PHE A 97 2.35 -16.85 6.00
C PHE A 97 2.58 -17.94 7.05
N GLU A 98 1.68 -18.10 8.09
CA GLU A 98 1.73 -19.12 9.12
C GLU A 98 3.10 -19.82 9.23
N MET A 99 4.08 -19.21 9.92
CA MET A 99 5.41 -19.80 10.08
C MET A 99 5.35 -20.82 11.23
N GLU A 100 5.53 -22.10 10.93
CA GLU A 100 5.43 -23.19 11.93
C GLU A 100 6.41 -23.04 13.09
N ASP A 101 7.60 -22.43 12.88
CA ASP A 101 8.66 -22.28 13.89
C ASP A 101 9.27 -20.87 13.96
N GLY A 102 8.70 -19.86 13.30
CA GLY A 102 9.26 -18.52 13.23
C GLY A 102 8.31 -17.43 13.74
N GLN A 103 8.87 -16.37 14.27
CA GLN A 103 8.11 -15.20 14.71
C GLN A 103 8.65 -13.93 14.08
N ILE A 104 7.81 -13.28 13.26
CA ILE A 104 8.10 -11.97 12.69
C ILE A 104 7.43 -10.90 13.52
N HIS A 105 8.23 -10.00 14.08
CA HIS A 105 7.73 -8.83 14.80
C HIS A 105 7.53 -7.67 13.83
N PHE A 106 6.27 -7.32 13.59
CA PHE A 106 5.90 -6.20 12.72
C PHE A 106 5.48 -4.99 13.53
N ARG A 107 6.09 -3.84 13.26
CA ARG A 107 5.81 -2.60 13.96
C ARG A 107 5.66 -1.43 13.00
N VAL A 108 4.65 -0.59 13.26
CA VAL A 108 4.44 0.67 12.55
C VAL A 108 4.50 1.82 13.56
N ASP A 109 5.49 2.69 13.40
CA ASP A 109 5.71 3.87 14.21
C ASP A 109 5.33 5.13 13.42
N GLU A 110 4.43 5.92 13.97
CA GLU A 110 3.94 7.15 13.36
C GLU A 110 3.91 8.25 14.41
N ASN A 111 4.76 9.27 14.27
CA ASN A 111 4.85 10.36 15.25
C ASN A 111 3.68 11.33 15.15
N GLN A 112 3.18 11.56 13.95
CA GLN A 112 2.02 12.39 13.64
C GLN A 112 1.22 11.72 12.54
N PRO A 113 -0.12 11.70 12.63
CA PRO A 113 -0.95 11.09 11.61
C PRO A 113 -0.69 11.66 10.21
N VAL A 114 -0.42 10.78 9.26
CA VAL A 114 -0.26 11.12 7.85
C VAL A 114 -1.47 10.58 7.10
N PHE A 115 -2.19 11.50 6.47
CA PHE A 115 -3.35 11.17 5.65
C PHE A 115 -3.01 11.34 4.17
N VAL A 116 -3.46 10.42 3.36
CA VAL A 116 -3.29 10.44 1.90
C VAL A 116 -4.62 10.16 1.22
N ASP A 117 -4.77 10.62 -0.03
CA ASP A 117 -5.92 10.21 -0.82
C ASP A 117 -5.78 8.74 -1.30
N ILE A 118 -6.88 8.18 -1.79
CA ILE A 118 -6.94 6.80 -2.26
C ILE A 118 -5.97 6.57 -3.43
N SER A 119 -5.79 7.55 -4.31
CA SER A 119 -4.89 7.46 -5.47
C SER A 119 -3.41 7.32 -5.06
N THR A 120 -3.06 7.77 -3.88
CA THR A 120 -1.74 7.62 -3.24
C THR A 120 -1.71 6.39 -2.32
N GLY A 121 -2.80 6.13 -1.59
CA GLY A 121 -2.90 5.02 -0.64
C GLY A 121 -2.79 3.64 -1.29
N ILE A 122 -3.45 3.42 -2.44
CA ILE A 122 -3.39 2.14 -3.16
C ILE A 122 -1.95 1.80 -3.59
N PRO A 123 -1.21 2.67 -4.31
CA PRO A 123 0.18 2.40 -4.64
C PRO A 123 1.06 2.12 -3.42
N ILE A 124 0.92 2.89 -2.34
CA ILE A 124 1.68 2.66 -1.10
C ILE A 124 1.35 1.29 -0.50
N GLY A 125 0.08 0.91 -0.43
CA GLY A 125 -0.33 -0.39 0.07
C GLY A 125 0.26 -1.55 -0.72
N LEU A 126 0.32 -1.44 -2.06
CA LEU A 126 0.94 -2.41 -2.93
C LEU A 126 2.46 -2.50 -2.72
N MET A 127 3.13 -1.35 -2.59
CA MET A 127 4.56 -1.31 -2.27
C MET A 127 4.85 -1.97 -0.92
N MET A 128 4.04 -1.70 0.11
CA MET A 128 4.18 -2.34 1.43
C MET A 128 3.96 -3.85 1.34
N ASN A 129 2.98 -4.30 0.57
CA ASN A 129 2.75 -5.73 0.34
C ASN A 129 3.99 -6.41 -0.28
N GLU A 130 4.59 -5.81 -1.31
CA GLU A 130 5.79 -6.34 -1.96
C GLU A 130 6.99 -6.37 -0.99
N LEU A 131 7.22 -5.28 -0.25
CA LEU A 131 8.33 -5.19 0.70
C LEU A 131 8.20 -6.23 1.81
N ILE A 132 7.01 -6.34 2.44
CA ILE A 132 6.76 -7.28 3.53
C ILE A 132 6.88 -8.74 3.04
N THR A 133 6.27 -9.04 1.89
CA THR A 133 6.32 -10.39 1.31
C THR A 133 7.75 -10.78 0.93
N ASN A 134 8.53 -9.83 0.38
CA ASN A 134 9.94 -10.07 0.05
C ASN A 134 10.77 -10.31 1.31
N SER A 135 10.55 -9.56 2.38
CA SER A 135 11.27 -9.79 3.63
C SER A 135 10.94 -11.15 4.24
N ILE A 136 9.67 -11.55 4.26
CA ILE A 136 9.26 -12.88 4.74
C ILE A 136 9.91 -13.99 3.93
N LYS A 137 9.92 -13.89 2.59
CA LYS A 137 10.43 -14.94 1.70
C LYS A 137 11.95 -14.97 1.62
N HIS A 138 12.61 -13.83 1.71
CA HIS A 138 14.01 -13.69 1.32
C HIS A 138 14.93 -13.17 2.42
N ALA A 139 14.42 -12.36 3.36
CA ALA A 139 15.26 -11.78 4.40
C ALA A 139 15.47 -12.71 5.60
N PHE A 140 14.52 -13.63 5.89
CA PHE A 140 14.53 -14.51 7.07
C PHE A 140 14.50 -16.00 6.70
N PRO A 141 15.38 -16.51 5.82
CA PRO A 141 15.24 -17.86 5.26
C PRO A 141 15.53 -18.98 6.26
N ASP A 142 16.41 -18.75 7.24
CA ASP A 142 16.97 -19.82 8.06
C ASP A 142 16.30 -19.97 9.43
N THR A 143 15.77 -18.89 9.99
CA THR A 143 15.23 -18.88 11.37
C THR A 143 13.74 -18.60 11.44
N GLY A 144 13.16 -18.08 10.34
CA GLY A 144 11.79 -17.56 10.37
C GLY A 144 11.58 -16.42 11.36
N ASN A 145 12.65 -15.97 12.05
CA ASN A 145 12.61 -14.91 13.05
C ASN A 145 13.17 -13.63 12.49
N GLY A 146 12.44 -12.53 12.66
CA GLY A 146 12.87 -11.24 12.20
C GLY A 146 12.02 -10.10 12.71
N THR A 147 12.49 -8.89 12.44
CA THR A 147 11.75 -7.67 12.75
C THR A 147 11.55 -6.88 11.47
N ILE A 148 10.33 -6.44 11.26
CA ILE A 148 9.98 -5.49 10.20
C ILE A 148 9.45 -4.23 10.88
N GLN A 149 10.08 -3.10 10.61
CA GLN A 149 9.71 -1.80 11.15
C GLN A 149 9.36 -0.83 10.03
N VAL A 150 8.23 -0.15 10.18
CA VAL A 150 7.81 0.92 9.27
C VAL A 150 7.69 2.21 10.06
N GLN A 151 8.44 3.22 9.67
CA GLN A 151 8.38 4.56 10.26
C GLN A 151 7.68 5.49 9.27
N ILE A 152 6.67 6.22 9.73
CA ILE A 152 5.88 7.14 8.92
C ILE A 152 6.02 8.53 9.50
N GLY A 153 6.26 9.51 8.63
CA GLY A 153 6.43 10.90 9.03
C GLY A 153 6.20 11.87 7.88
N ARG A 154 6.45 13.12 8.17
CA ARG A 154 6.49 14.21 7.19
C ARG A 154 7.89 14.77 7.13
N ASP A 155 8.26 15.36 6.01
CA ASP A 155 9.46 16.16 5.91
C ASP A 155 9.34 17.44 6.75
N ARG A 156 10.44 18.22 6.83
CA ARG A 156 10.52 19.39 7.72
C ARG A 156 9.54 20.50 7.37
N ASP A 157 9.19 20.63 6.12
CA ASP A 157 8.22 21.64 5.58
C ASP A 157 6.79 21.10 5.56
N GLY A 158 6.57 19.83 5.92
CA GLY A 158 5.25 19.22 5.98
C GLY A 158 4.58 19.01 4.61
N GLN A 159 5.32 19.25 3.51
CA GLN A 159 4.79 19.12 2.15
C GLN A 159 4.92 17.72 1.56
N SER A 160 5.84 16.91 2.10
CA SER A 160 6.06 15.52 1.68
C SER A 160 5.85 14.55 2.83
N GLY A 161 5.24 13.42 2.52
CA GLY A 161 5.21 12.24 3.37
C GLY A 161 6.46 11.41 3.16
N MET A 162 6.89 10.72 4.21
CA MET A 162 8.01 9.80 4.19
C MET A 162 7.61 8.49 4.86
N ILE A 163 7.94 7.37 4.21
CA ILE A 163 7.86 6.04 4.78
C ILE A 163 9.26 5.43 4.74
N ARG A 164 9.75 5.02 5.89
CA ARG A 164 10.98 4.24 6.02
C ARG A 164 10.64 2.84 6.46
N TYR A 165 10.80 1.89 5.57
CA TYR A 165 10.67 0.47 5.80
C TYR A 165 12.05 -0.11 6.13
N HIS A 166 12.14 -0.96 7.14
CA HIS A 166 13.37 -1.67 7.51
C HIS A 166 13.05 -3.10 7.92
N ASP A 167 13.81 -4.06 7.41
CA ASP A 167 13.85 -5.43 7.92
C ASP A 167 15.21 -5.76 8.52
N SER A 168 15.24 -6.62 9.53
CA SER A 168 16.45 -7.07 10.21
C SER A 168 17.09 -8.31 9.55
N GLY A 169 16.79 -8.56 8.28
CA GLY A 169 17.24 -9.74 7.58
C GLY A 169 18.67 -9.63 7.03
N ARG A 170 18.98 -10.49 6.09
CA ARG A 170 20.33 -10.58 5.48
C ARG A 170 20.71 -9.41 4.58
N GLY A 171 19.79 -8.45 4.37
CA GLY A 171 20.02 -7.29 3.48
C GLY A 171 19.86 -7.64 2.00
N LEU A 172 20.26 -6.69 1.16
CA LEU A 172 20.24 -6.84 -0.29
C LEU A 172 21.46 -7.62 -0.78
N PRO A 173 21.34 -8.35 -1.90
CA PRO A 173 22.47 -9.03 -2.52
C PRO A 173 23.62 -8.05 -2.86
N ASP A 174 24.86 -8.57 -2.84
CA ASP A 174 26.03 -7.81 -3.25
C ASP A 174 25.88 -7.30 -4.70
N GLY A 175 26.13 -6.01 -4.90
CA GLY A 175 25.97 -5.38 -6.21
C GLY A 175 24.51 -5.12 -6.61
N PHE A 176 23.58 -5.16 -5.67
CA PHE A 176 22.20 -4.77 -5.94
C PHE A 176 22.12 -3.34 -6.47
N ASP A 177 21.62 -3.21 -7.68
CA ASP A 177 21.36 -1.93 -8.34
C ASP A 177 19.87 -1.88 -8.72
N PRO A 178 19.07 -1.06 -8.01
CA PRO A 178 17.64 -0.98 -8.27
C PRO A 178 17.30 -0.45 -9.68
N ASP A 179 18.27 0.19 -10.36
CA ASP A 179 18.08 0.72 -11.70
C ASP A 179 18.38 -0.31 -12.80
N ASN A 180 19.22 -1.29 -12.53
CA ASN A 180 19.65 -2.31 -13.49
C ASN A 180 19.16 -3.73 -13.14
N GLN A 181 18.76 -3.99 -11.91
CA GLN A 181 18.23 -5.30 -11.50
C GLN A 181 16.69 -5.30 -11.55
N THR A 182 16.15 -5.93 -12.56
CA THR A 182 14.72 -6.01 -12.81
C THR A 182 14.10 -7.28 -12.23
N THR A 183 14.03 -7.39 -10.89
CA THR A 183 13.03 -8.31 -10.33
C THR A 183 11.66 -7.66 -10.46
N LEU A 184 10.64 -8.46 -10.76
CA LEU A 184 9.26 -7.96 -10.94
C LEU A 184 8.79 -7.09 -9.76
N GLY A 185 9.23 -7.41 -8.52
CA GLY A 185 8.87 -6.63 -7.31
C GLY A 185 9.52 -5.24 -7.27
N VAL A 186 10.80 -5.13 -7.60
CA VAL A 186 11.50 -3.83 -7.63
C VAL A 186 10.95 -2.95 -8.74
N GLU A 187 10.69 -3.51 -9.92
CA GLU A 187 10.08 -2.80 -11.03
C GLU A 187 8.67 -2.29 -10.67
N LEU A 188 7.87 -3.11 -9.99
CA LEU A 188 6.55 -2.70 -9.51
C LEU A 188 6.66 -1.53 -8.53
N ILE A 189 7.57 -1.60 -7.54
CA ILE A 189 7.77 -0.53 -6.56
C ILE A 189 8.16 0.78 -7.27
N ARG A 190 9.06 0.74 -8.26
CA ARG A 190 9.46 1.93 -9.03
C ARG A 190 8.32 2.53 -9.83
N ASN A 191 7.54 1.71 -10.52
CA ASN A 191 6.39 2.15 -11.30
C ASN A 191 5.34 2.80 -10.40
N LEU A 192 5.03 2.20 -9.25
CA LEU A 192 4.09 2.75 -8.28
C LEU A 192 4.62 4.04 -7.64
N THR A 193 5.92 4.12 -7.38
CA THR A 193 6.57 5.36 -6.88
C THR A 193 6.44 6.49 -7.88
N THR A 194 6.69 6.21 -9.17
CA THR A 194 6.50 7.20 -10.23
C THR A 194 5.04 7.65 -10.34
N GLN A 195 4.08 6.73 -10.20
CA GLN A 195 2.65 7.04 -10.24
C GLN A 195 2.25 8.06 -9.18
N ILE A 196 2.84 8.01 -7.98
CA ILE A 196 2.56 8.96 -6.90
C ILE A 196 3.52 10.16 -6.89
N GLN A 197 4.31 10.33 -7.94
CA GLN A 197 5.31 11.40 -8.06
C GLN A 197 6.32 11.42 -6.91
N GLY A 198 6.63 10.23 -6.38
CA GLY A 198 7.54 10.02 -5.27
C GLY A 198 8.96 9.70 -5.70
N THR A 199 9.80 9.44 -4.71
CA THR A 199 11.15 8.90 -4.86
C THR A 199 11.32 7.71 -3.93
N VAL A 200 12.10 6.71 -4.36
CA VAL A 200 12.41 5.52 -3.56
C VAL A 200 13.91 5.28 -3.57
N THR A 201 14.46 4.96 -2.41
CA THR A 201 15.86 4.55 -2.24
C THR A 201 15.94 3.23 -1.47
N PHE A 202 16.96 2.43 -1.81
CA PHE A 202 17.23 1.18 -1.12
C PHE A 202 18.64 1.21 -0.55
N GLU A 203 18.79 0.77 0.68
CA GLU A 203 20.06 0.71 1.38
C GLU A 203 20.22 -0.69 2.01
N SER A 204 21.44 -1.23 1.93
CA SER A 204 21.80 -2.50 2.58
C SER A 204 22.74 -2.23 3.75
N GLY A 205 22.47 -2.89 4.88
CA GLY A 205 23.28 -2.77 6.09
C GLY A 205 23.00 -3.95 7.02
N SER A 206 22.59 -3.69 8.25
CA SER A 206 22.04 -4.72 9.14
C SER A 206 20.59 -5.02 8.76
N GLY A 207 20.38 -5.60 7.57
CA GLY A 207 19.11 -5.77 6.92
C GLY A 207 18.94 -4.84 5.71
N MET A 208 17.71 -4.76 5.18
CA MET A 208 17.35 -3.87 4.08
C MET A 208 16.56 -2.67 4.59
N THR A 209 16.88 -1.49 4.09
CA THR A 209 16.08 -0.28 4.30
C THR A 209 15.57 0.24 2.96
N CYS A 210 14.28 0.51 2.88
CA CYS A 210 13.64 1.18 1.76
C CYS A 210 13.03 2.49 2.26
N THR A 211 13.41 3.61 1.65
CA THR A 211 12.84 4.93 1.99
C THR A 211 12.04 5.46 0.81
N LEU A 212 10.75 5.69 1.04
CA LEU A 212 9.82 6.27 0.08
C LEU A 212 9.48 7.69 0.51
N THR A 213 9.59 8.66 -0.40
CA THR A 213 9.14 10.04 -0.20
C THR A 213 8.12 10.38 -1.27
N PHE A 214 7.04 11.06 -0.92
CA PHE A 214 5.94 11.40 -1.84
C PHE A 214 5.28 12.73 -1.45
N PRO A 215 4.75 13.51 -2.41
CA PRO A 215 4.09 14.77 -2.12
C PRO A 215 2.78 14.55 -1.36
N LEU A 216 2.53 15.37 -0.35
CA LEU A 216 1.24 15.43 0.34
C LEU A 216 0.38 16.50 -0.31
N LYS A 217 -0.84 16.15 -0.73
CA LYS A 217 -1.81 17.14 -1.18
C LYS A 217 -2.20 18.03 0.00
N LYS A 218 -2.18 19.35 -0.20
CA LYS A 218 -2.70 20.27 0.81
C LYS A 218 -4.16 19.92 1.08
N THR A 219 -4.47 19.55 2.31
CA THR A 219 -5.86 19.51 2.78
C THR A 219 -6.39 20.94 2.67
N PRO A 220 -7.54 21.21 2.06
CA PRO A 220 -8.16 22.51 2.21
C PRO A 220 -8.35 22.76 3.70
N ASP A 221 -7.78 23.86 4.21
CA ASP A 221 -7.89 24.26 5.61
C ASP A 221 -9.36 24.28 6.02
N SER A 222 -9.77 23.31 6.83
CA SER A 222 -10.98 23.40 7.61
C SER A 222 -10.67 24.32 8.80
N HIS A 223 -10.87 25.62 8.64
CA HIS A 223 -11.18 26.63 9.66
C HIS A 223 -10.65 28.02 9.26
N ASP A 224 -11.34 28.67 8.35
CA ASP A 224 -11.52 30.13 8.44
C ASP A 224 -12.99 30.38 8.84
N THR A 225 -13.31 30.00 10.08
CA THR A 225 -14.47 30.59 10.73
C THR A 225 -14.01 31.95 11.25
N VAL A 226 -14.11 32.96 10.40
CA VAL A 226 -14.03 34.36 10.80
C VAL A 226 -15.17 34.58 11.79
N ILE A 227 -14.83 34.60 13.06
CA ILE A 227 -15.70 35.20 14.09
C ILE A 227 -15.67 36.70 13.83
N GLY A 228 -16.66 37.19 13.12
CA GLY A 228 -16.95 38.61 13.05
C GLY A 228 -17.40 39.08 14.43
N GLU A 229 -16.54 39.76 15.12
CA GLU A 229 -16.95 40.62 16.24
C GLU A 229 -17.78 41.80 15.67
N GLU A 230 -19.07 41.74 15.90
CA GLU A 230 -19.92 42.95 15.85
C GLU A 230 -19.78 43.68 17.16
N THR A 231 -19.25 44.89 17.10
CA THR A 231 -19.41 45.98 18.08
C THR A 231 -20.44 46.97 17.57
#